data_976b05772ed9bd6b020ea2a358e7a76b
#
_entry.id   976b05772ed9bd6b020ea2a358e7a76b
#
_cell.length_a   1.000
_cell.length_b   1.000
_cell.length_c   1.000
_cell.angle_alpha   90.00
_cell.angle_beta   90.00
_cell.angle_gamma   90.00
#
_symmetry.space_group_name_H-M   'P 1'
#
loop_
_entity.id
_entity.type
_entity.pdbx_description
1 polymer ?
#
loop_
_entity_poly.entity_id
_entity_poly.type
_entity_poly.pdbx_seq_one_letter_code
_entity_poly.pdbx_strand_id
1 'polypeptide(L)'
;PGDVLYVPPRVPHWGTAIGESMTYSLGFRAPRLSDLIARLSDSAIASVQDPLLLEDWDSTRVQVRAGEMTERHKRNAFTAVVNALAHLADDDWLPELLSETPWEPTPNDGQMSKTIILAPSQRLIWQANDDHITAHLGGEKYEMDLSDESLLIALCSGRTCGTGDLSESTLDHLRQWWTLGLIEEPELGPSH
;
A
#
# COMPACT_ATOMS: atom_id res chain seq x y z
N PRO A 1 0.51 -31.76 14.83
CA PRO A 1 1.53 -30.91 14.18
C PRO A 1 1.02 -30.43 12.83
N GLY A 2 1.15 -29.11 12.57
CA GLY A 2 0.71 -28.51 11.31
C GLY A 2 -0.70 -27.93 11.30
N ASP A 3 -1.39 -27.89 12.43
CA ASP A 3 -2.69 -27.24 12.52
C ASP A 3 -2.55 -25.72 12.44
N VAL A 4 -3.46 -25.07 11.71
CA VAL A 4 -3.52 -23.61 11.55
C VAL A 4 -4.84 -23.12 12.13
N LEU A 5 -4.77 -22.14 13.04
CA LEU A 5 -5.92 -21.48 13.60
C LEU A 5 -5.99 -20.03 13.08
N TYR A 6 -7.05 -19.70 12.36
CA TYR A 6 -7.36 -18.31 12.03
C TYR A 6 -8.21 -17.67 13.13
N VAL A 7 -7.72 -16.59 13.70
CA VAL A 7 -8.45 -15.79 14.70
C VAL A 7 -8.83 -14.46 14.06
N PRO A 8 -10.13 -14.18 13.85
CA PRO A 8 -10.58 -12.91 13.30
C PRO A 8 -10.21 -11.72 14.19
N PRO A 9 -10.11 -10.50 13.64
CA PRO A 9 -9.91 -9.30 14.44
C PRO A 9 -10.97 -9.14 15.52
N ARG A 10 -10.58 -8.66 16.71
CA ARG A 10 -11.46 -8.42 17.87
C ARG A 10 -12.08 -9.64 18.51
N VAL A 11 -11.68 -10.84 18.13
CA VAL A 11 -12.09 -12.07 18.82
C VAL A 11 -11.11 -12.34 19.97
N PRO A 12 -11.56 -12.27 21.23
CA PRO A 12 -10.73 -12.67 22.36
C PRO A 12 -10.35 -14.14 22.22
N HIS A 13 -9.09 -14.47 22.45
CA HIS A 13 -8.59 -15.82 22.38
C HIS A 13 -7.63 -16.09 23.52
N TRP A 14 -7.59 -17.34 23.94
CA TRP A 14 -6.73 -17.82 25.00
C TRP A 14 -6.10 -19.13 24.57
N GLY A 15 -4.78 -19.24 24.66
CA GLY A 15 -4.03 -20.44 24.37
C GLY A 15 -3.40 -21.01 25.64
N THR A 16 -3.53 -22.30 25.87
CA THR A 16 -2.85 -22.99 26.95
C THR A 16 -1.98 -24.10 26.37
N ALA A 17 -0.69 -24.06 26.66
CA ALA A 17 0.23 -25.12 26.28
C ALA A 17 0.03 -26.35 27.17
N ILE A 18 -0.07 -27.52 26.57
CA ILE A 18 -0.12 -28.82 27.25
C ILE A 18 1.13 -29.61 26.86
N GLY A 19 2.09 -29.70 27.76
CA GLY A 19 3.41 -30.30 27.50
C GLY A 19 4.33 -29.38 26.67
N GLU A 20 5.34 -29.94 26.04
CA GLU A 20 6.22 -29.21 25.13
C GLU A 20 5.46 -28.85 23.86
N SER A 21 5.40 -27.54 23.54
CA SER A 21 4.70 -27.04 22.38
C SER A 21 5.39 -25.82 21.80
N MET A 22 5.26 -25.63 20.49
CA MET A 22 5.72 -24.45 19.78
C MET A 22 4.56 -23.88 18.97
N THR A 23 4.34 -22.56 19.05
CA THR A 23 3.31 -21.85 18.30
C THR A 23 3.93 -20.66 17.61
N TYR A 24 3.69 -20.55 16.32
CA TYR A 24 4.00 -19.34 15.56
C TYR A 24 2.75 -18.49 15.39
N SER A 25 2.85 -17.20 15.70
CA SER A 25 1.76 -16.24 15.47
C SER A 25 2.12 -15.35 14.30
N LEU A 26 1.29 -15.40 13.26
CA LEU A 26 1.37 -14.49 12.13
C LEU A 26 0.26 -13.44 12.25
N GLY A 27 0.63 -12.19 12.39
CA GLY A 27 -0.33 -11.10 12.54
C GLY A 27 -0.42 -10.24 11.28
N PHE A 28 -1.61 -10.18 10.69
CA PHE A 28 -1.92 -9.23 9.62
C PHE A 28 -2.64 -8.03 10.23
N ARG A 29 -2.02 -6.86 10.18
CA ARG A 29 -2.65 -5.62 10.63
C ARG A 29 -3.42 -5.00 9.48
N ALA A 30 -4.74 -4.93 9.60
CA ALA A 30 -5.52 -4.04 8.75
C ALA A 30 -5.18 -2.57 9.12
N PRO A 31 -5.10 -1.66 8.15
CA PRO A 31 -4.90 -0.24 8.42
C PRO A 31 -6.06 0.29 9.27
N ARG A 32 -5.77 1.21 10.18
CA ARG A 32 -6.82 1.87 10.97
C ARG A 32 -7.53 2.88 10.09
N LEU A 33 -8.82 3.09 10.34
CA LEU A 33 -9.58 4.13 9.63
C LEU A 33 -8.95 5.53 9.79
N SER A 34 -8.34 5.81 10.95
CA SER A 34 -7.58 7.04 11.18
C SER A 34 -6.41 7.20 10.22
N ASP A 35 -5.69 6.11 9.95
CA ASP A 35 -4.51 6.12 9.08
C ASP A 35 -4.94 6.32 7.62
N LEU A 36 -6.05 5.69 7.21
CA LEU A 36 -6.65 5.90 5.89
C LEU A 36 -7.12 7.36 5.70
N ILE A 37 -7.79 7.94 6.71
CA ILE A 37 -8.23 9.34 6.65
C ILE A 37 -7.04 10.29 6.59
N ALA A 38 -6.00 10.06 7.40
CA ALA A 38 -4.80 10.88 7.39
C ALA A 38 -4.14 10.83 6.01
N ARG A 39 -3.89 9.65 5.46
CA ARG A 39 -3.25 9.49 4.14
C ARG A 39 -4.05 10.15 3.02
N LEU A 40 -5.37 9.90 2.98
CA LEU A 40 -6.26 10.51 2.00
C LEU A 40 -6.26 12.04 2.11
N SER A 41 -6.24 12.57 3.35
CA SER A 41 -6.17 14.02 3.59
C SER A 41 -4.83 14.60 3.15
N ASP A 42 -3.71 13.93 3.40
CA ASP A 42 -2.39 14.36 2.96
C ASP A 42 -2.31 14.40 1.43
N SER A 43 -2.83 13.37 0.75
CA SER A 43 -2.92 13.32 -0.70
C SER A 43 -3.81 14.44 -1.26
N ALA A 44 -4.95 14.71 -0.59
CA ALA A 44 -5.82 15.82 -0.97
C ALA A 44 -5.11 17.17 -0.84
N ILE A 45 -4.41 17.41 0.26
CA ILE A 45 -3.66 18.64 0.48
C ILE A 45 -2.58 18.81 -0.59
N ALA A 46 -1.88 17.75 -0.94
CA ALA A 46 -0.84 17.79 -1.97
C ALA A 46 -1.41 18.06 -3.39
N SER A 47 -2.64 17.62 -3.67
CA SER A 47 -3.30 17.80 -4.96
C SER A 47 -4.00 19.16 -5.12
N VAL A 48 -4.36 19.83 -4.01
CA VAL A 48 -5.01 21.13 -4.05
C VAL A 48 -4.04 22.18 -4.52
N GLN A 49 -4.32 22.77 -5.70
CA GLN A 49 -3.55 23.91 -6.21
C GLN A 49 -3.91 25.16 -5.41
N ASP A 50 -2.91 25.83 -4.82
CA ASP A 50 -3.07 27.11 -4.14
C ASP A 50 -3.35 28.25 -5.19
N PRO A 51 -4.31 29.13 -5.00
CA PRO A 51 -5.14 29.34 -3.80
C PRO A 51 -6.63 29.01 -4.01
N LEU A 52 -7.03 27.76 -3.82
CA LEU A 52 -8.47 27.46 -3.79
C LEU A 52 -9.04 27.91 -2.44
N LEU A 53 -9.77 29.00 -2.46
CA LEU A 53 -10.50 29.51 -1.30
C LEU A 53 -11.91 28.89 -1.27
N LEU A 54 -12.42 28.70 -0.06
CA LEU A 54 -13.84 28.39 0.10
C LEU A 54 -14.67 29.59 -0.40
N GLU A 55 -15.34 29.41 -1.54
CA GLU A 55 -16.19 30.46 -2.10
C GLU A 55 -17.47 30.62 -1.29
N ASP A 56 -17.80 31.85 -0.95
CA ASP A 56 -19.12 32.19 -0.41
C ASP A 56 -20.06 32.47 -1.60
N TRP A 57 -20.75 31.44 -2.05
CA TRP A 57 -21.53 31.43 -3.32
C TRP A 57 -22.78 32.28 -3.27
N ASP A 58 -23.08 32.91 -2.15
CA ASP A 58 -24.27 33.73 -2.02
C ASP A 58 -23.97 35.10 -1.44
N SER A 59 -23.05 35.81 -2.12
CA SER A 59 -22.72 37.18 -1.83
C SER A 59 -23.95 38.14 -1.96
N THR A 60 -25.07 37.62 -2.48
CA THR A 60 -26.33 38.41 -2.63
C THR A 60 -27.20 38.38 -1.37
N ARG A 61 -26.94 37.49 -0.42
CA ARG A 61 -27.68 37.45 0.85
C ARG A 61 -26.91 38.20 1.92
N VAL A 62 -27.45 39.36 2.27
CA VAL A 62 -26.95 40.14 3.41
C VAL A 62 -26.99 39.28 4.67
N GLN A 63 -25.88 39.16 5.36
CA GLN A 63 -25.82 38.55 6.68
C GLN A 63 -26.71 39.35 7.65
N VAL A 64 -27.68 38.69 8.24
CA VAL A 64 -28.69 39.39 9.09
C VAL A 64 -28.10 39.78 10.43
N ARG A 65 -27.07 39.03 10.90
CA ARG A 65 -26.40 39.28 12.20
C ARG A 65 -24.88 39.15 12.03
N ALA A 66 -24.17 40.13 12.52
CA ALA A 66 -22.70 40.10 12.49
C ALA A 66 -22.16 38.90 13.30
N GLY A 67 -21.28 38.10 12.69
CA GLY A 67 -20.67 36.94 13.34
C GLY A 67 -21.56 35.68 13.37
N GLU A 68 -22.74 35.69 12.78
CA GLU A 68 -23.61 34.52 12.73
C GLU A 68 -23.08 33.49 11.73
N MET A 69 -22.77 32.28 12.21
CA MET A 69 -22.50 31.10 11.38
C MET A 69 -23.77 30.31 11.20
N THR A 70 -24.25 30.20 9.98
CA THR A 70 -25.46 29.44 9.67
C THR A 70 -25.15 27.98 9.38
N GLU A 71 -26.16 27.11 9.47
CA GLU A 71 -26.03 25.70 9.06
C GLU A 71 -25.63 25.54 7.59
N ARG A 72 -25.92 26.52 6.78
CA ARG A 72 -25.52 26.56 5.39
C ARG A 72 -24.02 26.73 5.24
N HIS A 73 -23.38 27.65 5.98
CA HIS A 73 -21.93 27.82 5.96
C HIS A 73 -21.20 26.53 6.34
N LYS A 74 -21.68 25.87 7.39
CA LYS A 74 -21.14 24.57 7.82
C LYS A 74 -21.26 23.50 6.73
N ARG A 75 -22.45 23.42 6.10
CA ARG A 75 -22.72 22.45 5.03
C ARG A 75 -21.85 22.70 3.80
N ASN A 76 -21.71 23.94 3.38
CA ASN A 76 -20.88 24.31 2.23
C ASN A 76 -19.43 23.94 2.47
N ALA A 77 -18.87 24.27 3.64
CA ALA A 77 -17.51 23.88 4.00
C ALA A 77 -17.33 22.36 4.03
N PHE A 78 -18.26 21.64 4.64
CA PHE A 78 -18.22 20.19 4.66
C PHE A 78 -18.30 19.59 3.24
N THR A 79 -19.20 20.11 2.40
CA THR A 79 -19.35 19.62 1.02
C THR A 79 -18.08 19.90 0.19
N ALA A 80 -17.45 21.06 0.37
CA ALA A 80 -16.21 21.38 -0.31
C ALA A 80 -15.09 20.37 0.04
N VAL A 81 -14.93 20.04 1.32
CA VAL A 81 -13.97 19.04 1.79
C VAL A 81 -14.30 17.65 1.23
N VAL A 82 -15.56 17.22 1.31
CA VAL A 82 -15.98 15.91 0.79
C VAL A 82 -15.72 15.81 -0.72
N ASN A 83 -16.02 16.86 -1.47
CA ASN A 83 -15.76 16.88 -2.91
C ASN A 83 -14.25 16.80 -3.22
N ALA A 84 -13.42 17.54 -2.49
CA ALA A 84 -11.96 17.45 -2.64
C ALA A 84 -11.45 16.01 -2.39
N LEU A 85 -11.93 15.36 -1.34
CA LEU A 85 -11.57 13.96 -1.03
C LEU A 85 -12.12 12.97 -2.07
N ALA A 86 -13.32 13.22 -2.61
CA ALA A 86 -13.93 12.33 -3.59
C ALA A 86 -13.15 12.27 -4.92
N HIS A 87 -12.44 13.33 -5.29
CA HIS A 87 -11.60 13.34 -6.49
C HIS A 87 -10.39 12.38 -6.39
N LEU A 88 -10.03 11.97 -5.18
CA LEU A 88 -8.92 11.05 -4.92
C LEU A 88 -9.36 9.58 -4.81
N ALA A 89 -10.65 9.29 -5.00
CA ALA A 89 -11.18 7.94 -4.84
C ALA A 89 -10.54 6.92 -5.79
N ASP A 90 -10.12 7.39 -6.98
CA ASP A 90 -9.51 6.58 -8.04
C ASP A 90 -7.97 6.68 -8.07
N ASP A 91 -7.36 7.42 -7.12
CA ASP A 91 -5.91 7.58 -7.02
C ASP A 91 -5.26 6.38 -6.30
N ASP A 92 -3.98 6.20 -6.54
CA ASP A 92 -3.19 5.06 -6.02
C ASP A 92 -2.79 5.19 -4.53
N TRP A 93 -3.33 6.17 -3.79
CA TRP A 93 -2.98 6.43 -2.39
C TRP A 93 -3.14 5.20 -1.47
N LEU A 94 -4.14 4.36 -1.73
CA LEU A 94 -4.40 3.17 -0.92
C LEU A 94 -3.38 2.05 -1.17
N PRO A 95 -3.12 1.61 -2.42
CA PRO A 95 -2.07 0.63 -2.66
C PRO A 95 -0.67 1.15 -2.31
N GLU A 96 -0.36 2.44 -2.48
CA GLU A 96 0.86 3.04 -1.96
C GLU A 96 0.98 2.83 -0.45
N LEU A 97 -0.03 3.28 0.34
CA LEU A 97 -0.05 3.09 1.80
C LEU A 97 0.08 1.62 2.21
N LEU A 98 -0.61 0.71 1.51
CA LEU A 98 -0.59 -0.71 1.86
C LEU A 98 0.74 -1.40 1.52
N SER A 99 1.48 -0.89 0.55
CA SER A 99 2.81 -1.38 0.17
C SER A 99 3.94 -0.76 0.97
N GLU A 100 3.71 0.33 1.71
CA GLU A 100 4.68 0.89 2.64
C GLU A 100 5.02 -0.10 3.76
N THR A 101 6.28 -0.12 4.16
CA THR A 101 6.75 -0.91 5.30
C THR A 101 7.31 0.00 6.38
N PRO A 102 7.12 -0.34 7.67
CA PRO A 102 7.59 0.50 8.78
C PRO A 102 9.11 0.44 8.98
N TRP A 103 9.79 -0.42 8.25
CA TRP A 103 11.24 -0.59 8.31
C TRP A 103 11.85 -0.30 6.96
N GLU A 104 12.92 0.49 6.95
CA GLU A 104 13.73 0.67 5.75
C GLU A 104 14.36 -0.68 5.37
N PRO A 105 14.18 -1.11 4.12
CA PRO A 105 14.84 -2.33 3.63
C PRO A 105 16.36 -2.13 3.62
N THR A 106 17.09 -3.20 3.81
CA THR A 106 18.55 -3.17 3.67
C THR A 106 18.91 -3.28 2.19
N PRO A 107 19.55 -2.29 1.59
CA PRO A 107 19.97 -2.36 0.20
C PRO A 107 20.86 -3.58 -0.05
N ASN A 108 20.66 -4.22 -1.20
CA ASN A 108 21.55 -5.29 -1.62
C ASN A 108 22.80 -4.72 -2.31
N ASP A 109 23.93 -5.31 -2.00
CA ASP A 109 25.19 -5.00 -2.67
C ASP A 109 25.37 -5.86 -3.93
N GLY A 110 26.00 -5.28 -4.94
CA GLY A 110 26.42 -6.02 -6.14
C GLY A 110 25.32 -6.26 -7.18
N GLN A 111 25.56 -7.24 -8.04
CA GLN A 111 24.70 -7.56 -9.16
C GLN A 111 23.48 -8.38 -8.69
N MET A 112 22.30 -8.08 -9.26
CA MET A 112 21.08 -8.83 -8.98
C MET A 112 21.27 -10.32 -9.28
N SER A 113 20.78 -11.16 -8.37
CA SER A 113 20.77 -12.62 -8.52
C SER A 113 19.89 -13.06 -9.69
N LYS A 114 20.23 -14.21 -10.28
CA LYS A 114 19.39 -14.86 -11.29
C LYS A 114 18.10 -15.43 -10.72
N THR A 115 18.02 -15.54 -9.43
CA THR A 115 16.88 -16.09 -8.70
C THR A 115 16.56 -15.15 -7.56
N ILE A 116 15.32 -14.73 -7.48
CA ILE A 116 14.83 -13.72 -6.55
C ILE A 116 13.59 -14.18 -5.80
N ILE A 117 13.39 -13.57 -4.66
CA ILE A 117 12.15 -13.66 -3.85
C ILE A 117 11.81 -12.26 -3.33
N LEU A 118 10.54 -12.04 -3.02
CA LEU A 118 10.14 -10.83 -2.30
C LEU A 118 10.72 -10.84 -0.90
N ALA A 119 11.38 -9.77 -0.47
CA ALA A 119 11.94 -9.70 0.87
C ALA A 119 10.83 -9.83 1.93
N PRO A 120 11.03 -10.58 3.04
CA PRO A 120 9.97 -10.98 3.97
C PRO A 120 9.20 -9.83 4.62
N SER A 121 9.83 -8.65 4.74
CA SER A 121 9.21 -7.45 5.30
C SER A 121 8.39 -6.67 4.28
N GLN A 122 8.46 -7.00 3.00
CA GLN A 122 7.87 -6.24 1.92
C GLN A 122 6.46 -6.72 1.57
N ARG A 123 5.67 -5.79 1.03
CA ARG A 123 4.32 -6.05 0.53
C ARG A 123 4.22 -5.55 -0.89
N LEU A 124 4.01 -6.48 -1.79
CA LEU A 124 3.73 -6.20 -3.18
C LEU A 124 2.22 -6.21 -3.39
N ILE A 125 1.68 -5.09 -3.84
CA ILE A 125 0.26 -4.91 -4.18
C ILE A 125 0.21 -4.65 -5.68
N TRP A 126 -0.70 -5.28 -6.40
CA TRP A 126 -0.83 -5.05 -7.83
C TRP A 126 -2.26 -5.16 -8.32
N GLN A 127 -2.54 -4.49 -9.43
CA GLN A 127 -3.82 -4.49 -10.13
C GLN A 127 -3.57 -4.56 -11.62
N ALA A 128 -4.22 -5.50 -12.30
CA ALA A 128 -4.22 -5.58 -13.75
C ALA A 128 -5.35 -4.72 -14.32
N ASN A 129 -5.03 -3.94 -15.35
CA ASN A 129 -5.94 -3.20 -16.20
C ASN A 129 -5.98 -3.88 -17.58
N ASP A 130 -6.69 -3.28 -18.55
CA ASP A 130 -6.84 -3.88 -19.89
C ASP A 130 -5.53 -3.93 -20.68
N ASP A 131 -4.58 -3.04 -20.43
CA ASP A 131 -3.35 -2.83 -21.21
C ASP A 131 -2.05 -2.94 -20.41
N HIS A 132 -2.08 -2.85 -19.10
CA HIS A 132 -0.89 -2.93 -18.23
C HIS A 132 -1.25 -3.40 -16.82
N ILE A 133 -0.21 -3.67 -16.04
CA ILE A 133 -0.31 -3.91 -14.60
C ILE A 133 0.27 -2.72 -13.85
N THR A 134 -0.47 -2.23 -12.87
CA THR A 134 0.05 -1.29 -11.88
C THR A 134 0.48 -2.07 -10.64
N ALA A 135 1.75 -2.01 -10.28
CA ALA A 135 2.31 -2.63 -9.09
C ALA A 135 2.78 -1.56 -8.11
N HIS A 136 2.62 -1.83 -6.80
CA HIS A 136 3.08 -0.96 -5.72
C HIS A 136 3.97 -1.77 -4.77
N LEU A 137 5.15 -1.26 -4.51
CA LEU A 137 6.13 -1.90 -3.64
C LEU A 137 6.97 -0.82 -2.94
N GLY A 138 7.08 -0.90 -1.62
CA GLY A 138 7.81 0.09 -0.83
C GLY A 138 7.19 1.50 -0.85
N GLY A 139 5.88 1.62 -1.13
CA GLY A 139 5.18 2.89 -1.25
C GLY A 139 5.28 3.55 -2.64
N GLU A 140 5.98 2.93 -3.58
CA GLU A 140 6.19 3.46 -4.93
C GLU A 140 5.37 2.69 -5.97
N LYS A 141 4.97 3.40 -7.04
CA LYS A 141 4.19 2.87 -8.16
C LYS A 141 5.09 2.46 -9.32
N TYR A 142 4.80 1.32 -9.94
CA TYR A 142 5.49 0.77 -11.11
C TYR A 142 4.47 0.34 -12.15
N GLU A 143 4.71 0.67 -13.41
CA GLU A 143 3.92 0.18 -14.54
C GLU A 143 4.65 -1.01 -15.17
N MET A 144 3.95 -2.13 -15.32
CA MET A 144 4.50 -3.39 -15.79
C MET A 144 3.63 -3.97 -16.93
N ASP A 145 4.21 -4.83 -17.74
CA ASP A 145 3.49 -5.50 -18.82
C ASP A 145 2.53 -6.57 -18.27
N LEU A 146 1.43 -6.85 -18.99
CA LEU A 146 0.49 -7.93 -18.64
C LEU A 146 1.18 -9.31 -18.59
N SER A 147 2.25 -9.50 -19.32
CA SER A 147 3.07 -10.74 -19.29
C SER A 147 3.74 -10.97 -17.93
N ASP A 148 3.88 -9.95 -17.08
CA ASP A 148 4.53 -10.03 -15.78
C ASP A 148 3.60 -10.52 -14.66
N GLU A 149 2.32 -10.77 -14.95
CA GLU A 149 1.35 -11.23 -13.96
C GLU A 149 1.84 -12.47 -13.19
N SER A 150 2.39 -13.43 -13.92
CA SER A 150 2.90 -14.67 -13.31
C SER A 150 4.07 -14.45 -12.36
N LEU A 151 4.95 -13.47 -12.65
CA LEU A 151 6.04 -13.05 -11.80
C LEU A 151 5.50 -12.43 -10.51
N LEU A 152 4.53 -11.49 -10.62
CA LEU A 152 3.94 -10.83 -9.47
C LEU A 152 3.21 -11.81 -8.55
N ILE A 153 2.44 -12.74 -9.11
CA ILE A 153 1.77 -13.81 -8.35
C ILE A 153 2.81 -14.67 -7.62
N ALA A 154 3.91 -15.01 -8.27
CA ALA A 154 4.95 -15.83 -7.66
C ALA A 154 5.63 -15.09 -6.51
N LEU A 155 6.02 -13.82 -6.69
CA LEU A 155 6.60 -12.99 -5.64
C LEU A 155 5.65 -12.81 -4.45
N CYS A 156 4.37 -12.49 -4.70
CA CYS A 156 3.35 -12.37 -3.65
C CYS A 156 3.11 -13.68 -2.88
N SER A 157 3.35 -14.82 -3.52
CA SER A 157 3.20 -16.15 -2.91
C SER A 157 4.46 -16.63 -2.18
N GLY A 158 5.50 -15.81 -2.08
CA GLY A 158 6.79 -16.17 -1.48
C GLY A 158 7.54 -17.25 -2.26
N ARG A 159 7.26 -17.38 -3.56
CA ARG A 159 7.94 -18.34 -4.43
C ARG A 159 9.16 -17.72 -5.07
N THR A 160 10.15 -18.54 -5.26
CA THR A 160 11.36 -18.19 -6.00
C THR A 160 11.05 -17.95 -7.47
N CYS A 161 11.55 -16.85 -8.02
CA CYS A 161 11.41 -16.46 -9.43
C CYS A 161 12.76 -16.41 -10.13
N GLY A 162 12.81 -16.94 -11.34
CA GLY A 162 13.97 -16.76 -12.23
C GLY A 162 13.87 -15.46 -13.02
N THR A 163 15.00 -14.84 -13.33
CA THR A 163 15.05 -13.56 -14.06
C THR A 163 15.44 -13.72 -15.54
N GLY A 164 15.56 -14.97 -16.04
CA GLY A 164 16.19 -15.25 -17.34
C GLY A 164 15.38 -14.88 -18.59
N ASP A 165 14.06 -14.95 -18.53
CA ASP A 165 13.17 -14.80 -19.69
C ASP A 165 12.25 -13.56 -19.58
N LEU A 166 12.67 -12.55 -18.84
CA LEU A 166 11.90 -11.32 -18.60
C LEU A 166 12.26 -10.23 -19.60
N SER A 167 11.33 -9.31 -19.84
CA SER A 167 11.57 -8.13 -20.68
C SER A 167 12.62 -7.21 -20.03
N GLU A 168 13.30 -6.38 -20.84
CA GLU A 168 14.28 -5.43 -20.30
C GLU A 168 13.60 -4.40 -19.35
N SER A 169 12.37 -3.99 -19.66
CA SER A 169 11.56 -3.11 -18.81
C SER A 169 11.34 -3.72 -17.44
N THR A 170 10.92 -4.99 -17.37
CA THR A 170 10.73 -5.73 -16.13
C THR A 170 12.04 -5.88 -15.36
N LEU A 171 13.14 -6.19 -16.07
CA LEU A 171 14.45 -6.32 -15.46
C LEU A 171 14.93 -5.01 -14.85
N ASP A 172 14.60 -3.86 -15.43
CA ASP A 172 14.96 -2.55 -14.88
C ASP A 172 14.22 -2.29 -13.55
N HIS A 173 12.93 -2.62 -13.46
CA HIS A 173 12.20 -2.56 -12.20
C HIS A 173 12.80 -3.52 -11.16
N LEU A 174 13.11 -4.75 -11.54
CA LEU A 174 13.72 -5.71 -10.62
C LEU A 174 15.12 -5.28 -10.14
N ARG A 175 15.94 -4.66 -10.99
CA ARG A 175 17.23 -4.08 -10.60
C ARG A 175 17.06 -2.96 -9.59
N GLN A 176 16.05 -2.10 -9.78
CA GLN A 176 15.70 -1.06 -8.82
C GLN A 176 15.25 -1.67 -7.50
N TRP A 177 14.34 -2.64 -7.52
CA TRP A 177 13.86 -3.33 -6.32
C TRP A 177 15.00 -4.06 -5.59
N TRP A 178 15.91 -4.66 -6.34
CA TRP A 178 17.12 -5.27 -5.80
C TRP A 178 18.00 -4.24 -5.07
N THR A 179 18.33 -3.14 -5.73
CA THR A 179 19.16 -2.08 -5.16
C THR A 179 18.55 -1.50 -3.88
N LEU A 180 17.21 -1.41 -3.82
CA LEU A 180 16.49 -0.92 -2.65
C LEU A 180 16.30 -2.00 -1.56
N GLY A 181 16.66 -3.27 -1.81
CA GLY A 181 16.43 -4.36 -0.85
C GLY A 181 14.98 -4.79 -0.71
N LEU A 182 14.15 -4.51 -1.73
CA LEU A 182 12.73 -4.90 -1.75
C LEU A 182 12.54 -6.36 -2.19
N ILE A 183 13.50 -6.88 -2.92
CA ILE A 183 13.65 -8.30 -3.29
C ILE A 183 15.05 -8.76 -2.90
N GLU A 184 15.21 -10.04 -2.67
CA GLU A 184 16.48 -10.62 -2.22
C GLU A 184 16.75 -11.97 -2.88
N GLU A 185 17.97 -12.47 -2.70
CA GLU A 185 18.31 -13.83 -3.08
C GLU A 185 17.69 -14.80 -2.08
N PRO A 186 17.01 -15.88 -2.53
CA PRO A 186 16.46 -16.86 -1.62
C PRO A 186 17.57 -17.52 -0.79
N GLU A 187 17.40 -17.56 0.52
CA GLU A 187 18.32 -18.30 1.39
C GLU A 187 18.33 -19.77 0.95
N LEU A 188 19.48 -20.24 0.56
CA LEU A 188 19.70 -21.67 0.38
C LEU A 188 19.54 -22.32 1.74
N GLY A 189 18.40 -22.95 1.99
CA GLY A 189 18.20 -23.73 3.19
C GLY A 189 19.37 -24.72 3.37
N PRO A 190 19.71 -25.10 4.61
CA PRO A 190 20.80 -26.05 4.84
C PRO A 190 20.58 -27.28 3.98
N SER A 191 21.54 -27.55 3.12
CA SER A 191 21.58 -28.78 2.32
C SER A 191 21.56 -29.99 3.25
N HIS A 192 20.43 -30.66 3.28
CA HIS A 192 20.25 -31.93 4.01
C HIS A 192 20.91 -33.11 3.25
#